data_18a4e3354c5c0d878f8772da066c9874
#
_entry.id   18a4e3354c5c0d878f8772da066c9874
#
_cell.length_a   1.000
_cell.length_b   1.000
_cell.length_c   1.000
_cell.angle_alpha   90.00
_cell.angle_beta   90.00
_cell.angle_gamma   90.00
#
_symmetry.space_group_name_H-M   'P 1'
#
loop_
_entity.id
_entity.type
_entity.pdbx_description
1 polymer ?
#
loop_
_entity_poly.entity_id
_entity_poly.type
_entity_poly.pdbx_seq_one_letter_code
_entity_poly.pdbx_strand_id
1 'polypeptide(L)'
;FNYVKGLFARKLEIFPGIPALLQELKADGVPMMVTTNTERNVADAAITALGRDYFVDTICGDEVPAGKPAPDMYREAARRIGADPADCLVFEDSATGMRAAVDAGCVVIGLPEGDQVEVPTEVTEISRLRDSRHLAGAKATDVYEWFAKISAGQ
;
A
#
# COMPACT_ATOMS: atom_id res chain seq x y z
N PHE A 1 -5.85 -16.86 8.51
CA PHE A 1 -6.31 -15.89 9.49
C PHE A 1 -5.82 -14.50 9.11
N ASN A 2 -6.72 -13.54 9.04
CA ASN A 2 -6.39 -12.22 8.52
C ASN A 2 -6.38 -11.16 9.63
N TYR A 3 -5.21 -10.61 9.90
CA TYR A 3 -5.03 -9.50 10.85
C TYR A 3 -4.90 -8.14 10.16
N VAL A 4 -4.88 -8.10 8.83
CA VAL A 4 -4.74 -6.85 8.09
C VAL A 4 -6.04 -6.06 8.19
N LYS A 5 -5.99 -4.89 8.81
CA LYS A 5 -7.16 -4.02 9.00
C LYS A 5 -7.30 -2.97 7.90
N GLY A 6 -6.26 -2.76 7.12
CA GLY A 6 -6.29 -1.86 5.98
C GLY A 6 -5.10 -2.07 5.08
N LEU A 7 -5.26 -1.78 3.79
CA LEU A 7 -4.21 -1.90 2.80
C LEU A 7 -4.16 -0.61 1.98
N PHE A 8 -3.00 0.02 1.94
CA PHE A 8 -2.81 1.27 1.23
C PHE A 8 -1.75 1.10 0.14
N ALA A 9 -1.98 1.71 -1.01
CA ALA A 9 -1.02 1.67 -2.11
C ALA A 9 -1.07 2.99 -2.87
N ARG A 10 0.09 3.46 -3.32
CA ARG A 10 0.19 4.64 -4.18
C ARG A 10 -0.18 4.31 -5.60
N LYS A 11 0.42 3.25 -6.11
CA LYS A 11 0.29 2.81 -7.48
C LYS A 11 0.48 1.31 -7.51
N LEU A 12 -0.54 0.61 -7.96
CA LEU A 12 -0.40 -0.79 -8.31
C LEU A 12 -0.36 -0.84 -9.82
N GLU A 13 0.78 -1.20 -10.37
CA GLU A 13 0.86 -1.39 -11.81
C GLU A 13 -0.09 -2.50 -12.25
N ILE A 14 -0.66 -2.34 -13.45
CA ILE A 14 -1.60 -3.33 -13.97
C ILE A 14 -0.81 -4.52 -14.51
N PHE A 15 -0.24 -5.29 -13.58
CA PHE A 15 0.34 -6.59 -13.91
C PHE A 15 -0.76 -7.64 -14.02
N PRO A 16 -0.53 -8.71 -14.78
CA PRO A 16 -1.46 -9.85 -14.78
C PRO A 16 -1.71 -10.33 -13.35
N GLY A 17 -3.00 -10.47 -13.00
CA GLY A 17 -3.41 -10.95 -11.69
C GLY A 17 -3.70 -9.85 -10.65
N ILE A 18 -3.34 -8.59 -10.90
CA ILE A 18 -3.66 -7.52 -9.94
C ILE A 18 -5.17 -7.32 -9.75
N PRO A 19 -5.99 -7.23 -10.81
CA PRO A 19 -7.44 -7.16 -10.60
C PRO A 19 -8.01 -8.31 -9.79
N ALA A 20 -7.53 -9.54 -10.01
CA ALA A 20 -7.96 -10.70 -9.24
C ALA A 20 -7.58 -10.57 -7.76
N LEU A 21 -6.36 -10.10 -7.47
CA LEU A 21 -5.91 -9.86 -6.09
C LEU A 21 -6.82 -8.82 -5.39
N LEU A 22 -7.11 -7.71 -6.07
CA LEU A 22 -7.97 -6.67 -5.51
C LEU A 22 -9.38 -7.20 -5.24
N GLN A 23 -9.92 -8.03 -6.13
CA GLN A 23 -11.21 -8.68 -5.92
C GLN A 23 -11.21 -9.58 -4.69
N GLU A 24 -10.16 -10.39 -4.51
CA GLU A 24 -10.04 -11.28 -3.35
C GLU A 24 -9.99 -10.49 -2.06
N LEU A 25 -9.17 -9.45 -2.00
CA LEU A 25 -9.04 -8.60 -0.82
C LEU A 25 -10.36 -7.90 -0.48
N LYS A 26 -11.05 -7.41 -1.49
CA LYS A 26 -12.36 -6.78 -1.29
C LYS A 26 -13.39 -7.79 -0.79
N ALA A 27 -13.42 -8.99 -1.38
CA ALA A 27 -14.34 -10.05 -0.95
C ALA A 27 -14.10 -10.47 0.49
N ASP A 28 -12.84 -10.43 0.94
CA ASP A 28 -12.46 -10.73 2.32
C ASP A 28 -12.73 -9.56 3.28
N GLY A 29 -13.21 -8.45 2.78
CA GLY A 29 -13.57 -7.30 3.62
C GLY A 29 -12.40 -6.41 4.03
N VAL A 30 -11.26 -6.49 3.34
CA VAL A 30 -10.11 -5.64 3.63
C VAL A 30 -10.33 -4.25 3.03
N PRO A 31 -10.45 -3.19 3.85
CA PRO A 31 -10.54 -1.82 3.32
C PRO A 31 -9.26 -1.45 2.58
N MET A 32 -9.38 -0.98 1.35
CA MET A 32 -8.24 -0.57 0.54
C MET A 32 -8.34 0.90 0.18
N MET A 33 -7.19 1.59 0.17
CA MET A 33 -7.12 3.00 -0.18
C MET A 33 -5.94 3.28 -1.11
N VAL A 34 -6.10 4.25 -1.99
CA VAL A 34 -5.01 4.81 -2.79
C VAL A 34 -4.52 6.10 -2.12
N THR A 35 -3.20 6.24 -2.00
CA THR A 35 -2.55 7.45 -1.49
C THR A 35 -1.49 7.92 -2.50
N THR A 36 -1.56 9.15 -2.96
CA THR A 36 -0.63 9.67 -3.95
C THR A 36 -0.32 11.15 -3.72
N ASN A 37 0.94 11.56 -3.93
CA ASN A 37 1.30 12.99 -3.93
C ASN A 37 0.72 13.75 -5.12
N THR A 38 0.24 13.04 -6.13
CA THR A 38 -0.39 13.66 -7.31
C THR A 38 -1.67 14.39 -6.90
N GLU A 39 -1.89 15.54 -7.50
CA GLU A 39 -3.12 16.30 -7.25
C GLU A 39 -4.36 15.55 -7.75
N ARG A 40 -5.49 15.79 -7.09
CA ARG A 40 -6.75 15.08 -7.36
C ARG A 40 -7.15 15.11 -8.83
N ASN A 41 -7.07 16.27 -9.47
CA ASN A 41 -7.49 16.41 -10.87
C ASN A 41 -6.64 15.57 -11.85
N VAL A 42 -5.39 15.28 -11.48
CA VAL A 42 -4.50 14.43 -12.29
C VAL A 42 -4.64 12.96 -11.90
N ALA A 43 -4.79 12.68 -10.61
CA ALA A 43 -4.84 11.32 -10.08
C ALA A 43 -6.12 10.57 -10.46
N ASP A 44 -7.24 11.27 -10.63
CA ASP A 44 -8.54 10.63 -10.84
C ASP A 44 -8.58 9.68 -12.03
N ALA A 45 -7.95 10.02 -13.14
CA ALA A 45 -7.92 9.14 -14.31
C ALA A 45 -7.19 7.82 -14.01
N ALA A 46 -6.07 7.88 -13.29
CA ALA A 46 -5.30 6.70 -12.92
C ALA A 46 -6.08 5.83 -11.92
N ILE A 47 -6.74 6.45 -10.95
CA ILE A 47 -7.56 5.74 -9.96
C ILE A 47 -8.73 5.03 -10.67
N THR A 48 -9.38 5.71 -11.60
CA THR A 48 -10.48 5.13 -12.38
C THR A 48 -10.00 3.94 -13.21
N ALA A 49 -8.82 4.06 -13.83
CA ALA A 49 -8.24 2.98 -14.63
C ALA A 49 -7.88 1.75 -13.77
N LEU A 50 -7.45 1.96 -12.53
CA LEU A 50 -7.15 0.87 -11.61
C LEU A 50 -8.42 0.16 -11.12
N GLY A 51 -9.54 0.85 -11.04
CA GLY A 51 -10.81 0.30 -10.57
C GLY A 51 -11.26 0.94 -9.27
N ARG A 52 -11.97 2.05 -9.38
CA ARG A 52 -12.36 2.87 -8.22
C ARG A 52 -13.17 2.09 -7.18
N ASP A 53 -13.97 1.12 -7.62
CA ASP A 53 -14.86 0.35 -6.74
C ASP A 53 -14.11 -0.57 -5.78
N TYR A 54 -12.83 -0.85 -6.02
CA TYR A 54 -12.01 -1.64 -5.09
C TYR A 54 -11.64 -0.84 -3.84
N PHE A 55 -11.69 0.49 -3.89
CA PHE A 55 -11.17 1.35 -2.84
C PHE A 55 -12.29 2.03 -2.07
N VAL A 56 -12.17 2.02 -0.74
CA VAL A 56 -13.14 2.70 0.13
C VAL A 56 -12.96 4.21 0.09
N ASP A 57 -11.72 4.66 -0.18
CA ASP A 57 -11.39 6.09 -0.30
C ASP A 57 -10.05 6.27 -0.99
N THR A 58 -9.74 7.51 -1.35
CA THR A 58 -8.46 7.89 -1.96
C THR A 58 -8.01 9.22 -1.38
N ILE A 59 -6.69 9.39 -1.20
CA ILE A 59 -6.09 10.63 -0.69
C ILE A 59 -5.05 11.12 -1.69
N CYS A 60 -5.18 12.36 -2.11
CA CYS A 60 -4.27 13.00 -3.07
C CYS A 60 -3.44 14.10 -2.40
N GLY A 61 -2.37 14.54 -3.07
CA GLY A 61 -1.39 15.45 -2.49
C GLY A 61 -1.92 16.80 -2.03
N ASP A 62 -2.97 17.29 -2.69
CA ASP A 62 -3.62 18.55 -2.35
C ASP A 62 -4.66 18.43 -1.22
N GLU A 63 -4.80 17.26 -0.63
CA GLU A 63 -5.85 16.97 0.37
C GLU A 63 -5.30 16.77 1.78
N VAL A 64 -4.00 16.90 1.98
CA VAL A 64 -3.33 16.80 3.29
C VAL A 64 -2.40 17.98 3.48
N PRO A 65 -2.09 18.35 4.74
CA PRO A 65 -1.17 19.48 5.02
C PRO A 65 0.22 19.28 4.44
N ALA A 66 0.74 18.05 4.46
CA ALA A 66 2.05 17.72 3.91
C ALA A 66 2.00 16.37 3.22
N GLY A 67 2.47 16.33 1.95
CA GLY A 67 2.61 15.10 1.20
C GLY A 67 3.84 14.29 1.60
N LYS A 68 3.96 13.09 1.03
CA LYS A 68 5.12 12.22 1.26
C LYS A 68 6.42 12.97 0.96
N PRO A 69 7.47 12.87 1.75
CA PRO A 69 7.74 11.83 2.77
C PRO A 69 7.11 12.05 4.14
N ALA A 70 6.33 13.10 4.36
CA ALA A 70 5.62 13.28 5.60
C ALA A 70 4.60 12.15 5.82
N PRO A 71 4.35 11.74 7.07
CA PRO A 71 3.45 10.61 7.36
C PRO A 71 1.96 10.93 7.26
N ASP A 72 1.59 12.16 6.94
CA ASP A 72 0.23 12.68 7.00
C ASP A 72 -0.78 11.83 6.22
N MET A 73 -0.45 11.44 4.98
CA MET A 73 -1.38 10.64 4.15
C MET A 73 -1.71 9.29 4.78
N TYR A 74 -0.71 8.60 5.30
CA TYR A 74 -0.92 7.27 5.86
C TYR A 74 -1.58 7.33 7.23
N ARG A 75 -1.30 8.36 8.02
CA ARG A 75 -2.04 8.62 9.27
C ARG A 75 -3.50 8.91 8.99
N GLU A 76 -3.77 9.74 7.99
CA GLU A 76 -5.14 10.07 7.59
C GLU A 76 -5.87 8.85 7.02
N ALA A 77 -5.19 8.02 6.22
CA ALA A 77 -5.78 6.80 5.68
C ALA A 77 -6.22 5.85 6.81
N ALA A 78 -5.34 5.60 7.77
CA ALA A 78 -5.67 4.75 8.93
C ALA A 78 -6.82 5.33 9.74
N ARG A 79 -6.83 6.65 9.95
CA ARG A 79 -7.90 7.34 10.66
C ARG A 79 -9.26 7.14 9.96
N ARG A 80 -9.30 7.28 8.64
CA ARG A 80 -10.54 7.17 7.87
C ARG A 80 -11.17 5.79 7.93
N ILE A 81 -10.35 4.76 8.04
CA ILE A 81 -10.87 3.37 8.15
C ILE A 81 -10.98 2.90 9.60
N GLY A 82 -10.61 3.74 10.57
CA GLY A 82 -10.71 3.40 11.98
C GLY A 82 -9.74 2.33 12.44
N ALA A 83 -8.55 2.24 11.85
CA ALA A 83 -7.55 1.23 12.17
C ALA A 83 -6.29 1.87 12.75
N ASP A 84 -5.58 1.11 13.60
CA ASP A 84 -4.23 1.47 14.03
C ASP A 84 -3.28 1.32 12.85
N PRO A 85 -2.36 2.27 12.60
CA PRO A 85 -1.36 2.12 11.54
C PRO A 85 -0.58 0.80 11.59
N ALA A 86 -0.30 0.27 12.79
CA ALA A 86 0.40 -1.02 12.94
C ALA A 86 -0.39 -2.20 12.38
N ASP A 87 -1.70 -2.05 12.20
CA ASP A 87 -2.57 -3.07 11.61
C ASP A 87 -2.80 -2.85 10.11
N CYS A 88 -2.14 -1.87 9.52
CA CYS A 88 -2.27 -1.51 8.12
C CYS A 88 -1.01 -1.89 7.34
N LEU A 89 -1.22 -2.43 6.14
CA LEU A 89 -0.16 -2.79 5.21
C LEU A 89 -0.08 -1.76 4.09
N VAL A 90 1.12 -1.34 3.75
CA VAL A 90 1.38 -0.40 2.66
C VAL A 90 2.25 -1.06 1.61
N PHE A 91 1.83 -0.97 0.36
CA PHE A 91 2.68 -1.27 -0.80
C PHE A 91 3.17 0.06 -1.38
N GLU A 92 4.48 0.24 -1.44
CA GLU A 92 5.08 1.49 -1.92
C GLU A 92 6.26 1.22 -2.85
N ASP A 93 6.37 2.04 -3.89
CA ASP A 93 7.41 1.90 -4.91
C ASP A 93 8.51 2.99 -4.82
N SER A 94 8.26 4.08 -4.08
CA SER A 94 9.20 5.20 -3.97
C SER A 94 9.82 5.31 -2.59
N ALA A 95 11.04 5.86 -2.53
CA ALA A 95 11.73 6.09 -1.26
C ALA A 95 10.94 7.03 -0.35
N THR A 96 10.37 8.10 -0.90
CA THR A 96 9.57 9.07 -0.12
C THR A 96 8.31 8.43 0.42
N GLY A 97 7.64 7.60 -0.38
CA GLY A 97 6.42 6.90 0.06
C GLY A 97 6.72 5.86 1.14
N MET A 98 7.81 5.12 0.99
CA MET A 98 8.24 4.16 2.02
C MET A 98 8.54 4.86 3.34
N ARG A 99 9.24 5.98 3.31
CA ARG A 99 9.55 6.77 4.52
C ARG A 99 8.26 7.28 5.17
N ALA A 100 7.33 7.78 4.39
CA ALA A 100 6.04 8.25 4.90
C ALA A 100 5.28 7.14 5.64
N ALA A 101 5.24 5.95 5.06
CA ALA A 101 4.52 4.82 5.63
C ALA A 101 5.18 4.30 6.91
N VAL A 102 6.52 4.21 6.92
CA VAL A 102 7.28 3.82 8.12
C VAL A 102 7.04 4.81 9.25
N ASP A 103 7.15 6.11 8.95
CA ASP A 103 7.00 7.15 9.97
C ASP A 103 5.55 7.26 10.49
N ALA A 104 4.58 6.79 9.71
CA ALA A 104 3.19 6.68 10.16
C ALA A 104 2.95 5.47 11.07
N GLY A 105 3.88 4.53 11.12
CA GLY A 105 3.76 3.32 11.93
C GLY A 105 3.16 2.13 11.21
N CYS A 106 3.03 2.17 9.88
CA CYS A 106 2.48 1.08 9.10
C CYS A 106 3.51 -0.02 8.85
N VAL A 107 3.01 -1.21 8.54
CA VAL A 107 3.83 -2.30 7.98
C VAL A 107 4.02 -2.02 6.49
N VAL A 108 5.26 -2.04 5.99
CA VAL A 108 5.55 -1.62 4.62
C VAL A 108 6.25 -2.72 3.84
N ILE A 109 5.68 -3.05 2.69
CA ILE A 109 6.32 -3.89 1.67
C ILE A 109 6.73 -2.98 0.53
N GLY A 110 8.01 -2.95 0.24
CA GLY A 110 8.57 -2.13 -0.83
C GLY A 110 8.54 -2.83 -2.17
N LEU A 111 8.14 -2.10 -3.21
CA LEU A 111 8.12 -2.54 -4.60
C LEU A 111 9.04 -1.62 -5.42
N PRO A 112 10.35 -1.55 -5.10
CA PRO A 112 11.22 -0.58 -5.76
C PRO A 112 11.35 -0.87 -7.26
N GLU A 113 11.25 0.18 -8.08
CA GLU A 113 11.42 0.08 -9.53
C GLU A 113 12.90 0.24 -9.89
N GLY A 114 13.73 -0.75 -9.51
CA GLY A 114 15.15 -0.78 -9.81
C GLY A 114 16.03 -0.55 -8.59
N ASP A 115 17.33 -0.71 -8.81
CA ASP A 115 18.33 -0.71 -7.73
C ASP A 115 18.65 0.69 -7.21
N GLN A 116 18.16 1.73 -7.88
CA GLN A 116 18.42 3.13 -7.52
C GLN A 116 17.48 3.66 -6.43
N VAL A 117 16.39 2.94 -6.14
CA VAL A 117 15.45 3.34 -5.10
C VAL A 117 16.06 3.00 -3.75
N GLU A 118 16.22 4.03 -2.91
CA GLU A 118 16.72 3.85 -1.55
C GLU A 118 15.60 3.27 -0.68
N VAL A 119 15.80 2.06 -0.17
CA VAL A 119 14.81 1.37 0.65
C VAL A 119 15.18 1.50 2.12
N PRO A 120 14.30 2.11 2.95
CA PRO A 120 14.56 2.16 4.40
C PRO A 120 14.71 0.77 5.01
N THR A 121 15.54 0.65 6.05
CA THR A 121 15.80 -0.64 6.70
C THR A 121 14.56 -1.26 7.33
N GLU A 122 13.59 -0.44 7.71
CA GLU A 122 12.33 -0.89 8.30
C GLU A 122 11.36 -1.51 7.27
N VAL A 123 11.64 -1.32 5.98
CA VAL A 123 10.80 -1.81 4.88
C VAL A 123 11.28 -3.19 4.46
N THR A 124 10.32 -4.09 4.21
CA THR A 124 10.61 -5.40 3.62
C THR A 124 10.36 -5.33 2.13
N GLU A 125 11.40 -5.57 1.32
CA GLU A 125 11.23 -5.63 -0.13
C GLU A 125 10.49 -6.91 -0.53
N ILE A 126 9.65 -6.81 -1.54
CA ILE A 126 8.84 -7.95 -2.02
C ILE A 126 9.74 -9.14 -2.45
N SER A 127 10.92 -8.86 -2.98
CA SER A 127 11.85 -9.91 -3.40
C SER A 127 12.37 -10.79 -2.25
N ARG A 128 12.20 -10.35 -1.01
CA ARG A 128 12.55 -11.13 0.19
C ARG A 128 11.40 -12.03 0.64
N LEU A 129 10.21 -11.83 0.10
CA LEU A 129 9.00 -12.57 0.46
C LEU A 129 8.60 -13.57 -0.61
N ARG A 130 8.98 -13.34 -1.85
CA ARG A 130 8.68 -14.19 -2.98
C ARG A 130 9.77 -14.06 -4.04
N ASP A 131 9.81 -15.01 -4.97
CA ASP A 131 10.77 -15.00 -6.09
C ASP A 131 10.26 -14.11 -7.23
N SER A 132 10.13 -12.81 -6.94
CA SER A 132 9.71 -11.80 -7.90
C SER A 132 9.91 -10.42 -7.31
N ARG A 133 10.05 -9.41 -8.18
CA ARG A 133 10.06 -8.00 -7.80
C ARG A 133 8.67 -7.36 -7.87
N HIS A 134 7.66 -8.14 -8.23
CA HIS A 134 6.30 -7.66 -8.52
C HIS A 134 5.25 -8.46 -7.78
N LEU A 135 4.04 -7.91 -7.71
CA LEU A 135 2.87 -8.57 -7.15
C LEU A 135 2.12 -9.45 -8.15
N ALA A 136 2.58 -9.54 -9.40
CA ALA A 136 1.89 -10.31 -10.43
C ALA A 136 1.62 -11.74 -9.95
N GLY A 137 0.37 -12.18 -10.01
CA GLY A 137 -0.03 -13.51 -9.60
C GLY A 137 -0.14 -13.74 -8.09
N ALA A 138 0.11 -12.73 -7.26
CA ALA A 138 -0.08 -12.84 -5.82
C ALA A 138 -1.56 -13.00 -5.48
N LYS A 139 -1.82 -13.78 -4.43
CA LYS A 139 -3.17 -14.00 -3.90
C LYS A 139 -3.34 -13.31 -2.55
N ALA A 140 -4.58 -13.10 -2.14
CA ALA A 140 -4.88 -12.50 -0.83
C ALA A 140 -4.22 -13.29 0.31
N THR A 141 -4.21 -14.62 0.22
CA THR A 141 -3.56 -15.46 1.23
C THR A 141 -2.06 -15.19 1.33
N ASP A 142 -1.38 -14.91 0.23
CA ASP A 142 0.03 -14.53 0.23
C ASP A 142 0.22 -13.23 1.02
N VAL A 143 -0.61 -12.24 0.75
CA VAL A 143 -0.56 -10.94 1.42
C VAL A 143 -0.73 -11.10 2.94
N TYR A 144 -1.67 -11.92 3.38
CA TYR A 144 -1.91 -12.16 4.80
C TYR A 144 -0.72 -12.85 5.47
N GLU A 145 -0.13 -13.83 4.79
CA GLU A 145 1.06 -14.52 5.29
C GLU A 145 2.25 -13.56 5.41
N TRP A 146 2.47 -12.72 4.42
CA TRP A 146 3.53 -11.71 4.46
C TRP A 146 3.35 -10.73 5.62
N PHE A 147 2.14 -10.24 5.79
CA PHE A 147 1.82 -9.32 6.88
C PHE A 147 2.09 -9.98 8.25
N ALA A 148 1.61 -11.20 8.44
CA ALA A 148 1.81 -11.93 9.69
C ALA A 148 3.29 -12.16 9.97
N LYS A 149 4.06 -12.53 8.96
CA LYS A 149 5.50 -12.79 9.07
C LYS A 149 6.27 -11.53 9.46
N ILE A 150 5.98 -10.40 8.81
CA ILE A 150 6.64 -9.13 9.09
C ILE A 150 6.27 -8.64 10.48
N SER A 151 4.98 -8.69 10.82
CA SER A 151 4.48 -8.22 12.12
C SER A 151 5.07 -9.04 13.28
N ALA A 152 5.27 -10.35 13.09
CA ALA A 152 5.86 -11.21 14.12
C ALA A 152 7.34 -10.92 14.35
N GLY A 153 8.04 -10.35 13.37
CA GLY A 153 9.45 -9.99 13.47
C GLY A 153 9.71 -8.63 14.09
N GLN A 154 8.68 -7.89 14.40
CA GLN A 154 8.79 -6.54 14.95
C GLN A 154 8.78 -6.54 16.48
#